data_eb916b09d66f3a3b64a686744ad1d1b5
#
_entry.id   eb916b09d66f3a3b64a686744ad1d1b5
#
_cell.length_a   1.000
_cell.length_b   1.000
_cell.length_c   1.000
_cell.angle_alpha   90.00
_cell.angle_beta   90.00
_cell.angle_gamma   90.00
#
_symmetry.space_group_name_H-M   'P 1'
#
loop_
_entity.id
_entity.type
_entity.pdbx_description
1 polymer ?
#
loop_
_entity_poly.entity_id
_entity_poly.type
_entity_poly.pdbx_seq_one_letter_code
_entity_poly.pdbx_strand_id
1 'polypeptide(L)'
;MKARLFVDKMYKQGRIPNAILFYGKEGIGKREIALELAQAILCLKNQYPPCGSCPSCELIKDFFSTPEEKLRVFGESSYGKEIFLYLQGDHPDFICIMPEKTEIRVDQIRALRDFVYIRPAISNKKVVIIQNAETMNLYAQNALLKVLEEPPTDTFLILVCNNLRKILPTIKSRCFLLEATPLTMDELAKRTGITDPILLELADGSLKLLNQIKEKEDLVKTALNFLSGDILTVYNIANKLDNLSEEDQMLFLKVLTFLIHKKYLKEKGDSYKLILDRLYSTMEYLGRGLNLALLMFYIYLEGGNNIALHKGSLQRYKEDYTG
;
A
#
# COMPACT_ATOMS: atom_id res chain seq x y z
N MET A 1 -0.96 17.16 1.76
CA MET A 1 -1.38 16.03 0.90
C MET A 1 -2.53 16.47 -0.01
N LYS A 2 -2.28 16.62 -1.32
CA LYS A 2 -3.22 17.19 -2.31
C LYS A 2 -4.58 16.47 -2.35
N ALA A 3 -4.58 15.13 -2.26
CA ALA A 3 -5.82 14.34 -2.29
C ALA A 3 -6.79 14.68 -1.14
N ARG A 4 -6.30 14.88 0.09
CA ARG A 4 -7.13 15.27 1.24
C ARG A 4 -7.76 16.66 1.07
N LEU A 5 -6.98 17.62 0.60
CA LEU A 5 -7.48 18.97 0.30
C LEU A 5 -8.56 18.95 -0.79
N PHE A 6 -8.39 18.05 -1.76
CA PHE A 6 -9.36 17.89 -2.83
C PHE A 6 -10.67 17.25 -2.33
N VAL A 7 -10.56 16.21 -1.48
CA VAL A 7 -11.71 15.59 -0.81
C VAL A 7 -12.48 16.62 0.04
N ASP A 8 -11.78 17.43 0.84
CA ASP A 8 -12.38 18.50 1.64
C ASP A 8 -13.15 19.50 0.75
N LYS A 9 -12.55 19.90 -0.38
CA LYS A 9 -13.20 20.80 -1.32
C LYS A 9 -14.45 20.18 -1.94
N MET A 10 -14.40 18.93 -2.41
CA MET A 10 -15.57 18.22 -2.97
C MET A 10 -16.70 18.11 -1.92
N TYR A 11 -16.34 17.77 -0.71
CA TYR A 11 -17.31 17.64 0.38
C TYR A 11 -18.00 18.97 0.71
N LYS A 12 -17.23 20.06 0.85
CA LYS A 12 -17.75 21.42 1.08
C LYS A 12 -18.63 21.92 -0.06
N GLN A 13 -18.40 21.47 -1.28
CA GLN A 13 -19.24 21.80 -2.44
C GLN A 13 -20.48 20.91 -2.57
N GLY A 14 -20.66 19.90 -1.72
CA GLY A 14 -21.75 18.94 -1.79
C GLY A 14 -21.75 18.07 -3.06
N ARG A 15 -20.60 17.95 -3.73
CA ARG A 15 -20.44 17.23 -5.02
C ARG A 15 -19.46 16.09 -4.87
N ILE A 16 -19.87 15.04 -4.17
CA ILE A 16 -19.08 13.83 -4.01
C ILE A 16 -19.46 12.87 -5.16
N PRO A 17 -18.50 12.49 -6.04
CA PRO A 17 -18.76 11.49 -7.08
C PRO A 17 -19.13 10.13 -6.48
N ASN A 18 -20.05 9.42 -7.12
CA ASN A 18 -20.45 8.08 -6.68
C ASN A 18 -19.32 7.05 -6.80
N ALA A 19 -18.36 7.28 -7.67
CA ALA A 19 -17.17 6.42 -7.81
C ALA A 19 -15.90 7.26 -7.82
N ILE A 20 -15.00 6.98 -6.85
CA ILE A 20 -13.71 7.64 -6.72
C ILE A 20 -12.62 6.57 -6.73
N LEU A 21 -11.55 6.80 -7.51
CA LEU A 21 -10.39 5.93 -7.55
C LEU A 21 -9.15 6.69 -7.08
N PHE A 22 -8.67 6.35 -5.87
CA PHE A 22 -7.38 6.81 -5.35
C PHE A 22 -6.26 5.96 -5.92
N TYR A 23 -5.28 6.59 -6.56
CA TYR A 23 -4.12 5.89 -7.11
C TYR A 23 -2.80 6.55 -6.71
N GLY A 24 -1.70 5.79 -6.74
CA GLY A 24 -0.36 6.24 -6.39
C GLY A 24 0.47 5.16 -5.71
N LYS A 25 1.70 5.48 -5.31
CA LYS A 25 2.61 4.52 -4.66
C LYS A 25 1.98 3.86 -3.43
N GLU A 26 2.44 2.66 -3.09
CA GLU A 26 2.01 1.96 -1.86
C GLU A 26 2.47 2.73 -0.60
N GLY A 27 1.69 2.65 0.47
CA GLY A 27 2.08 3.16 1.79
C GLY A 27 1.99 4.68 1.99
N ILE A 28 1.53 5.44 0.99
CA ILE A 28 1.42 6.92 1.06
C ILE A 28 0.11 7.42 1.69
N GLY A 29 -0.66 6.56 2.32
CA GLY A 29 -1.88 6.95 3.05
C GLY A 29 -3.15 6.97 2.20
N LYS A 30 -3.22 6.26 1.06
CA LYS A 30 -4.45 6.17 0.23
C LYS A 30 -5.60 5.50 0.97
N ARG A 31 -5.29 4.40 1.70
CA ARG A 31 -6.27 3.67 2.49
C ARG A 31 -6.89 4.57 3.56
N GLU A 32 -6.06 5.31 4.28
CA GLU A 32 -6.48 6.21 5.35
C GLU A 32 -7.40 7.31 4.83
N ILE A 33 -7.12 7.87 3.64
CA ILE A 33 -7.99 8.88 3.02
C ILE A 33 -9.31 8.25 2.57
N ALA A 34 -9.26 7.07 1.97
CA ALA A 34 -10.45 6.35 1.53
C ALA A 34 -11.38 6.03 2.71
N LEU A 35 -10.81 5.61 3.83
CA LEU A 35 -11.53 5.30 5.06
C LEU A 35 -12.11 6.56 5.73
N GLU A 36 -11.34 7.66 5.80
CA GLU A 36 -11.80 8.95 6.30
C GLU A 36 -12.95 9.51 5.45
N LEU A 37 -12.86 9.37 4.12
CA LEU A 37 -13.94 9.74 3.22
C LEU A 37 -15.19 8.86 3.41
N ALA A 38 -15.02 7.54 3.52
CA ALA A 38 -16.12 6.61 3.80
C ALA A 38 -16.85 6.98 5.10
N GLN A 39 -16.09 7.23 6.18
CA GLN A 39 -16.65 7.65 7.45
C GLN A 39 -17.37 9.01 7.34
N ALA A 40 -16.85 9.95 6.56
CA ALA A 40 -17.51 11.24 6.35
C ALA A 40 -18.82 11.11 5.55
N ILE A 41 -18.83 10.27 4.50
CA ILE A 41 -20.04 9.99 3.71
C ILE A 41 -21.15 9.36 4.57
N LEU A 42 -20.78 8.42 5.45
CA LEU A 42 -21.69 7.74 6.36
C LEU A 42 -22.01 8.56 7.64
N CYS A 43 -21.31 9.66 7.88
CA CYS A 43 -21.50 10.50 9.05
C CYS A 43 -22.89 11.13 9.07
N LEU A 44 -23.66 10.91 10.15
CA LEU A 44 -25.01 11.44 10.30
C LEU A 44 -25.07 12.97 10.36
N LYS A 45 -23.94 13.63 10.67
CA LYS A 45 -23.83 15.09 10.68
C LYS A 45 -23.43 15.67 9.30
N ASN A 46 -23.25 14.82 8.28
CA ASN A 46 -22.90 15.22 6.92
C ASN A 46 -21.74 16.23 6.85
N GLN A 47 -20.62 15.95 7.53
CA GLN A 47 -19.47 16.86 7.59
C GLN A 47 -18.14 16.16 7.22
N TYR A 48 -17.17 16.95 6.75
CA TYR A 48 -15.79 16.55 6.56
C TYR A 48 -14.85 17.53 7.29
N PRO A 49 -13.89 17.05 8.10
CA PRO A 49 -13.68 15.66 8.49
C PRO A 49 -14.88 15.08 9.25
N PRO A 50 -15.04 13.72 9.31
CA PRO A 50 -16.15 13.09 9.99
C PRO A 50 -16.21 13.50 11.46
N CYS A 51 -17.41 13.58 12.06
CA CYS A 51 -17.57 14.09 13.42
C CYS A 51 -16.94 13.18 14.52
N GLY A 52 -16.72 11.89 14.23
CA GLY A 52 -16.09 10.92 15.13
C GLY A 52 -16.93 10.51 16.35
N SER A 53 -18.13 11.09 16.54
CA SER A 53 -18.94 10.93 17.76
C SER A 53 -20.42 10.57 17.51
N CYS A 54 -20.86 10.43 16.26
CA CYS A 54 -22.20 9.90 16.00
C CYS A 54 -22.15 8.38 15.91
N PRO A 55 -23.29 7.68 16.12
CA PRO A 55 -23.32 6.21 16.10
C PRO A 55 -22.68 5.59 14.85
N SER A 56 -22.93 6.14 13.68
CA SER A 56 -22.28 5.69 12.44
C SER A 56 -20.77 5.87 12.46
N CYS A 57 -20.24 6.99 12.95
CA CYS A 57 -18.80 7.21 13.07
C CYS A 57 -18.13 6.27 14.06
N GLU A 58 -18.80 5.94 15.17
CA GLU A 58 -18.31 5.01 16.17
C GLU A 58 -18.20 3.59 15.58
N LEU A 59 -19.25 3.10 14.94
CA LEU A 59 -19.24 1.78 14.28
C LEU A 59 -18.13 1.67 13.21
N ILE A 60 -17.87 2.73 12.43
CA ILE A 60 -16.77 2.73 11.48
C ILE A 60 -15.40 2.76 12.18
N LYS A 61 -15.28 3.47 13.31
CA LYS A 61 -14.06 3.47 14.10
C LYS A 61 -13.75 2.09 14.67
N ASP A 62 -14.77 1.38 15.14
CA ASP A 62 -14.66 0.02 15.66
C ASP A 62 -14.21 -0.96 14.56
N PHE A 63 -14.69 -0.80 13.32
CA PHE A 63 -14.20 -1.55 12.17
C PHE A 63 -12.68 -1.44 12.00
N PHE A 64 -12.09 -0.25 12.23
CA PHE A 64 -10.65 -0.05 12.07
C PHE A 64 -9.79 -0.63 13.18
N SER A 65 -10.35 -0.78 14.37
CA SER A 65 -9.68 -1.37 15.54
C SER A 65 -9.90 -2.87 15.67
N THR A 66 -10.83 -3.43 14.90
CA THR A 66 -11.14 -4.87 14.94
C THR A 66 -10.18 -5.65 14.05
N PRO A 67 -9.60 -6.77 14.57
CA PRO A 67 -8.78 -7.66 13.75
C PRO A 67 -9.52 -8.16 12.51
N GLU A 68 -8.81 -8.25 11.38
CA GLU A 68 -9.41 -8.60 10.08
C GLU A 68 -10.16 -9.94 10.12
N GLU A 69 -9.63 -10.92 10.85
CA GLU A 69 -10.21 -12.26 10.98
C GLU A 69 -11.64 -12.24 11.51
N LYS A 70 -11.96 -11.28 12.38
CA LYS A 70 -13.30 -11.09 12.95
C LYS A 70 -14.26 -10.37 12.02
N LEU A 71 -13.74 -9.67 11.02
CA LEU A 71 -14.53 -8.90 10.05
C LEU A 71 -14.82 -9.69 8.78
N ARG A 72 -14.21 -10.87 8.60
CA ARG A 72 -14.33 -11.66 7.38
C ARG A 72 -15.72 -12.25 7.22
N VAL A 73 -16.36 -11.96 6.09
CA VAL A 73 -17.63 -12.53 5.66
C VAL A 73 -17.35 -13.53 4.54
N PHE A 74 -17.84 -14.74 4.71
CA PHE A 74 -17.72 -15.83 3.76
C PHE A 74 -19.06 -16.10 3.10
N GLY A 75 -19.02 -16.66 1.91
CA GLY A 75 -20.19 -17.12 1.17
C GLY A 75 -19.82 -18.26 0.27
N GLU A 76 -20.76 -18.68 -0.55
CA GLU A 76 -20.58 -19.80 -1.47
C GLU A 76 -20.25 -19.31 -2.87
N SER A 77 -19.21 -19.88 -3.48
CA SER A 77 -18.85 -19.60 -4.87
C SER A 77 -19.86 -20.23 -5.83
N SER A 78 -19.81 -19.85 -7.11
CA SER A 78 -20.60 -20.45 -8.18
C SER A 78 -20.39 -21.98 -8.32
N TYR A 79 -19.38 -22.54 -7.66
CA TYR A 79 -19.02 -23.96 -7.67
C TYR A 79 -19.24 -24.65 -6.31
N GLY A 80 -20.01 -24.06 -5.40
CA GLY A 80 -20.32 -24.64 -4.11
C GLY A 80 -19.15 -24.67 -3.10
N LYS A 81 -18.10 -23.84 -3.29
CA LYS A 81 -16.99 -23.75 -2.36
C LYS A 81 -17.12 -22.49 -1.51
N GLU A 82 -16.83 -22.62 -0.22
CA GLU A 82 -16.72 -21.46 0.65
C GLU A 82 -15.59 -20.55 0.18
N ILE A 83 -15.88 -19.26 0.06
CA ILE A 83 -14.96 -18.21 -0.35
C ILE A 83 -15.12 -16.99 0.53
N PHE A 84 -14.01 -16.26 0.72
CA PHE A 84 -14.03 -14.94 1.32
C PHE A 84 -14.67 -13.93 0.36
N LEU A 85 -15.65 -13.17 0.86
CA LEU A 85 -16.35 -12.16 0.07
C LEU A 85 -15.86 -10.75 0.35
N TYR A 86 -15.95 -10.31 1.59
CA TYR A 86 -15.59 -8.96 2.01
C TYR A 86 -15.38 -8.88 3.53
N LEU A 87 -14.87 -7.75 3.99
CA LEU A 87 -14.85 -7.39 5.41
C LEU A 87 -16.08 -6.55 5.75
N GLN A 88 -16.76 -6.90 6.84
CA GLN A 88 -17.87 -6.15 7.39
C GLN A 88 -17.78 -6.16 8.92
N GLY A 89 -17.93 -5.00 9.53
CA GLY A 89 -18.13 -4.84 10.97
C GLY A 89 -19.61 -4.60 11.28
N ASP A 90 -19.86 -3.97 12.41
CA ASP A 90 -21.22 -3.72 12.90
C ASP A 90 -21.97 -2.63 12.10
N HIS A 91 -21.30 -1.87 11.24
CA HIS A 91 -21.95 -0.90 10.36
C HIS A 91 -22.59 -1.56 9.14
N PRO A 92 -23.95 -1.64 9.06
CA PRO A 92 -24.63 -2.40 7.99
C PRO A 92 -24.51 -1.75 6.61
N ASP A 93 -24.13 -0.47 6.54
CA ASP A 93 -24.05 0.28 5.28
C ASP A 93 -22.63 0.42 4.76
N PHE A 94 -21.67 -0.34 5.33
CA PHE A 94 -20.26 -0.30 4.96
C PHE A 94 -19.68 -1.70 4.77
N ILE A 95 -18.98 -1.91 3.66
CA ILE A 95 -18.14 -3.09 3.43
C ILE A 95 -16.81 -2.70 2.82
N CYS A 96 -15.81 -3.55 3.03
CA CYS A 96 -14.49 -3.40 2.43
C CYS A 96 -14.09 -4.69 1.69
N ILE A 97 -13.90 -4.59 0.38
CA ILE A 97 -13.39 -5.70 -0.44
C ILE A 97 -11.86 -5.58 -0.51
N MET A 98 -11.21 -6.70 -0.36
CA MET A 98 -9.77 -6.83 -0.50
C MET A 98 -9.41 -8.19 -1.13
N PRO A 99 -8.21 -8.34 -1.68
CA PRO A 99 -7.82 -9.59 -2.30
C PRO A 99 -7.81 -10.75 -1.29
N GLU A 100 -8.34 -11.88 -1.69
CA GLU A 100 -8.08 -13.14 -1.04
C GLU A 100 -6.75 -13.68 -1.59
N LYS A 101 -5.73 -13.80 -0.72
CA LYS A 101 -4.35 -14.09 -1.13
C LYS A 101 -3.81 -13.02 -2.10
N THR A 102 -3.93 -13.25 -3.40
CA THR A 102 -3.30 -12.40 -4.44
C THR A 102 -4.28 -11.70 -5.37
N GLU A 103 -5.56 -12.07 -5.37
CA GLU A 103 -6.54 -11.51 -6.33
C GLU A 103 -7.91 -11.26 -5.71
N ILE A 104 -8.63 -10.28 -6.30
CA ILE A 104 -10.06 -10.08 -6.08
C ILE A 104 -10.81 -10.82 -7.18
N ARG A 105 -11.69 -11.74 -6.77
CA ARG A 105 -12.45 -12.60 -7.68
C ARG A 105 -13.82 -12.04 -8.02
N VAL A 106 -14.39 -12.54 -9.09
CA VAL A 106 -15.71 -12.08 -9.58
C VAL A 106 -16.83 -12.28 -8.55
N ASP A 107 -16.76 -13.33 -7.72
CA ASP A 107 -17.79 -13.59 -6.71
C ASP A 107 -17.80 -12.53 -5.61
N GLN A 108 -16.64 -11.95 -5.25
CA GLN A 108 -16.55 -10.81 -4.33
C GLN A 108 -17.25 -9.57 -4.92
N ILE A 109 -17.13 -9.34 -6.22
CA ILE A 109 -17.80 -8.21 -6.90
C ILE A 109 -19.31 -8.47 -7.08
N ARG A 110 -19.72 -9.75 -7.23
CA ARG A 110 -21.16 -10.12 -7.19
C ARG A 110 -21.76 -9.84 -5.81
N ALA A 111 -21.07 -10.23 -4.75
CA ALA A 111 -21.49 -9.94 -3.38
C ALA A 111 -21.58 -8.40 -3.10
N LEU A 112 -20.63 -7.60 -3.63
CA LEU A 112 -20.72 -6.15 -3.62
C LEU A 112 -22.01 -5.68 -4.27
N ARG A 113 -22.31 -6.20 -5.46
CA ARG A 113 -23.53 -5.84 -6.18
C ARG A 113 -24.77 -6.12 -5.33
N ASP A 114 -24.87 -7.31 -4.76
CA ASP A 114 -26.02 -7.69 -3.92
C ASP A 114 -26.12 -6.77 -2.69
N PHE A 115 -24.99 -6.42 -2.07
CA PHE A 115 -24.94 -5.48 -0.95
C PHE A 115 -25.47 -4.08 -1.31
N VAL A 116 -25.07 -3.50 -2.45
CA VAL A 116 -25.46 -2.12 -2.78
C VAL A 116 -26.91 -1.97 -3.20
N TYR A 117 -27.60 -3.04 -3.64
CA TYR A 117 -29.03 -3.00 -3.95
C TYR A 117 -29.93 -3.18 -2.71
N ILE A 118 -29.38 -3.52 -1.54
CA ILE A 118 -30.13 -3.48 -0.27
C ILE A 118 -30.19 -2.02 0.22
N ARG A 119 -31.36 -1.60 0.72
CA ARG A 119 -31.52 -0.24 1.25
C ARG A 119 -30.58 0.03 2.43
N PRO A 120 -30.03 1.26 2.54
CA PRO A 120 -29.27 1.66 3.72
C PRO A 120 -30.11 1.54 5.01
N ALA A 121 -29.44 1.21 6.12
CA ALA A 121 -30.11 1.00 7.41
C ALA A 121 -29.89 2.15 8.42
N ILE A 122 -28.70 2.77 8.43
CA ILE A 122 -28.34 3.78 9.44
C ILE A 122 -28.13 5.17 8.80
N SER A 123 -27.32 5.24 7.74
CA SER A 123 -26.79 6.52 7.24
C SER A 123 -27.49 7.07 5.99
N ASN A 124 -28.56 6.44 5.53
CA ASN A 124 -29.21 6.72 4.23
C ASN A 124 -28.27 6.64 3.03
N LYS A 125 -27.04 6.16 3.21
CA LYS A 125 -26.04 6.01 2.18
C LYS A 125 -25.32 4.69 2.36
N LYS A 126 -24.79 4.12 1.27
CA LYS A 126 -23.93 2.95 1.30
C LYS A 126 -22.55 3.29 0.78
N VAL A 127 -21.53 2.74 1.44
CA VAL A 127 -20.14 2.89 1.00
C VAL A 127 -19.48 1.54 0.87
N VAL A 128 -18.81 1.35 -0.25
CA VAL A 128 -17.95 0.20 -0.51
C VAL A 128 -16.54 0.69 -0.79
N ILE A 129 -15.57 0.14 -0.06
CA ILE A 129 -14.15 0.31 -0.40
C ILE A 129 -13.67 -0.94 -1.11
N ILE A 130 -12.95 -0.76 -2.23
CA ILE A 130 -12.22 -1.84 -2.92
C ILE A 130 -10.73 -1.54 -2.77
N GLN A 131 -10.05 -2.26 -1.88
CA GLN A 131 -8.61 -2.12 -1.65
C GLN A 131 -7.83 -2.95 -2.66
N ASN A 132 -6.65 -2.43 -3.06
CA ASN A 132 -5.80 -3.06 -4.07
C ASN A 132 -6.60 -3.43 -5.34
N ALA A 133 -7.40 -2.48 -5.82
CA ALA A 133 -8.31 -2.69 -6.95
C ALA A 133 -7.60 -3.23 -8.20
N GLU A 134 -6.30 -2.99 -8.35
CA GLU A 134 -5.45 -3.55 -9.40
C GLU A 134 -5.29 -5.07 -9.36
N THR A 135 -5.69 -5.71 -8.25
CA THR A 135 -5.65 -7.17 -8.10
C THR A 135 -6.93 -7.85 -8.57
N MET A 136 -7.96 -7.07 -8.97
CA MET A 136 -9.14 -7.62 -9.61
C MET A 136 -8.77 -8.34 -10.91
N ASN A 137 -9.15 -9.62 -11.03
CA ASN A 137 -9.04 -10.30 -12.32
C ASN A 137 -9.99 -9.68 -13.35
N LEU A 138 -9.82 -10.03 -14.63
CA LEU A 138 -10.57 -9.41 -15.72
C LEU A 138 -12.10 -9.60 -15.57
N TYR A 139 -12.54 -10.74 -15.06
CA TYR A 139 -13.96 -11.02 -14.84
C TYR A 139 -14.55 -10.15 -13.72
N ALA A 140 -13.79 -9.95 -12.64
CA ALA A 140 -14.16 -9.06 -11.55
C ALA A 140 -14.26 -7.60 -12.02
N GLN A 141 -13.26 -7.12 -12.79
CA GLN A 141 -13.29 -5.77 -13.35
C GLN A 141 -14.51 -5.54 -14.26
N ASN A 142 -14.81 -6.49 -15.14
CA ASN A 142 -15.99 -6.40 -16.01
C ASN A 142 -17.31 -6.46 -15.22
N ALA A 143 -17.40 -7.28 -14.18
CA ALA A 143 -18.59 -7.35 -13.33
C ALA A 143 -18.85 -6.01 -12.60
N LEU A 144 -17.78 -5.29 -12.20
CA LEU A 144 -17.87 -4.00 -11.52
C LEU A 144 -18.45 -2.91 -12.42
N LEU A 145 -18.24 -2.98 -13.75
CA LEU A 145 -18.74 -1.97 -14.70
C LEU A 145 -20.24 -1.75 -14.58
N LYS A 146 -21.03 -2.79 -14.35
CA LYS A 146 -22.49 -2.67 -14.21
C LYS A 146 -22.90 -1.76 -13.05
N VAL A 147 -22.20 -1.83 -11.93
CA VAL A 147 -22.46 -0.97 -10.75
C VAL A 147 -21.93 0.45 -10.96
N LEU A 148 -20.83 0.60 -11.71
CA LEU A 148 -20.25 1.90 -12.03
C LEU A 148 -21.09 2.68 -13.06
N GLU A 149 -21.77 1.99 -13.97
CA GLU A 149 -22.65 2.60 -15.00
C GLU A 149 -23.97 3.07 -14.40
N GLU A 150 -24.58 2.25 -13.57
CA GLU A 150 -25.88 2.52 -12.95
C GLU A 150 -25.79 2.28 -11.43
N PRO A 151 -25.06 3.15 -10.70
CA PRO A 151 -24.96 3.00 -9.25
C PRO A 151 -26.33 3.21 -8.60
N PRO A 152 -26.73 2.36 -7.64
CA PRO A 152 -27.93 2.62 -6.84
C PRO A 152 -27.84 4.00 -6.18
N THR A 153 -28.99 4.62 -5.95
CA THR A 153 -29.09 5.92 -5.30
C THR A 153 -28.36 5.90 -3.96
N ASP A 154 -27.62 6.97 -3.65
CA ASP A 154 -26.86 7.14 -2.41
C ASP A 154 -25.80 6.06 -2.14
N THR A 155 -25.28 5.44 -3.20
CA THR A 155 -24.18 4.46 -3.14
C THR A 155 -22.88 5.10 -3.62
N PHE A 156 -21.82 4.89 -2.82
CA PHE A 156 -20.47 5.41 -3.09
C PHE A 156 -19.46 4.27 -3.15
N LEU A 157 -18.71 4.23 -4.24
CA LEU A 157 -17.64 3.26 -4.48
C LEU A 157 -16.29 3.97 -4.38
N ILE A 158 -15.43 3.51 -3.49
CA ILE A 158 -14.09 4.06 -3.28
C ILE A 158 -13.07 2.98 -3.62
N LEU A 159 -12.40 3.13 -4.75
CA LEU A 159 -11.36 2.22 -5.20
C LEU A 159 -10.00 2.76 -4.74
N VAL A 160 -9.14 1.88 -4.23
CA VAL A 160 -7.76 2.19 -3.86
C VAL A 160 -6.83 1.32 -4.70
N CYS A 161 -5.90 1.95 -5.41
CA CYS A 161 -5.06 1.29 -6.41
C CYS A 161 -3.59 1.75 -6.27
N ASN A 162 -2.65 0.80 -6.36
CA ASN A 162 -1.22 1.09 -6.37
C ASN A 162 -0.69 1.18 -7.82
N ASN A 163 -1.31 0.46 -8.75
CA ASN A 163 -0.90 0.45 -10.15
C ASN A 163 -2.09 0.68 -11.10
N LEU A 164 -2.27 1.95 -11.50
CA LEU A 164 -3.36 2.36 -12.38
C LEU A 164 -3.33 1.69 -13.77
N ARG A 165 -2.17 1.17 -14.22
CA ARG A 165 -2.04 0.47 -15.51
C ARG A 165 -2.79 -0.86 -15.55
N LYS A 166 -2.98 -1.51 -14.38
CA LYS A 166 -3.71 -2.77 -14.24
C LYS A 166 -5.24 -2.60 -14.20
N ILE A 167 -5.74 -1.36 -14.11
CA ILE A 167 -7.17 -1.04 -14.13
C ILE A 167 -7.64 -0.79 -15.56
N LEU A 168 -8.75 -1.41 -15.95
CA LEU A 168 -9.34 -1.25 -17.28
C LEU A 168 -9.65 0.22 -17.59
N PRO A 169 -9.44 0.67 -18.83
CA PRO A 169 -9.80 2.03 -19.27
C PRO A 169 -11.28 2.34 -19.03
N THR A 170 -12.15 1.35 -19.15
CA THR A 170 -13.60 1.46 -18.94
C THR A 170 -13.98 1.74 -17.48
N ILE A 171 -13.23 1.23 -16.50
CA ILE A 171 -13.38 1.60 -15.08
C ILE A 171 -12.86 3.02 -14.85
N LYS A 172 -11.66 3.33 -15.38
CA LYS A 172 -11.06 4.66 -15.22
C LYS A 172 -11.94 5.78 -15.76
N SER A 173 -12.65 5.56 -16.86
CA SER A 173 -13.55 6.56 -17.45
C SER A 173 -14.82 6.81 -16.62
N ARG A 174 -15.18 5.89 -15.70
CA ARG A 174 -16.37 5.98 -14.83
C ARG A 174 -16.06 6.39 -13.41
N CYS A 175 -14.78 6.48 -13.06
CA CYS A 175 -14.34 6.90 -11.74
C CYS A 175 -13.75 8.30 -11.77
N PHE A 176 -13.96 9.06 -10.71
CA PHE A 176 -13.21 10.27 -10.48
C PHE A 176 -11.80 9.89 -9.99
N LEU A 177 -10.78 10.17 -10.80
CA LEU A 177 -9.41 9.78 -10.52
C LEU A 177 -8.73 10.79 -9.58
N LEU A 178 -8.26 10.34 -8.43
CA LEU A 178 -7.51 11.14 -7.46
C LEU A 178 -6.12 10.57 -7.22
N GLU A 179 -5.12 11.31 -7.65
CA GLU A 179 -3.73 10.96 -7.36
C GLU A 179 -3.37 11.28 -5.92
N ALA A 180 -2.96 10.26 -5.18
CA ALA A 180 -2.34 10.44 -3.88
C ALA A 180 -0.84 10.65 -4.08
N THR A 181 -0.36 11.82 -3.72
CA THR A 181 1.07 12.14 -3.77
C THR A 181 1.77 11.68 -2.50
N PRO A 182 3.01 11.18 -2.59
CA PRO A 182 3.84 10.90 -1.41
C PRO A 182 3.88 12.10 -0.46
N LEU A 183 4.03 11.84 0.82
CA LEU A 183 4.26 12.90 1.80
C LEU A 183 5.63 13.52 1.58
N THR A 184 5.74 14.83 1.76
CA THR A 184 7.05 15.48 1.80
C THR A 184 7.81 15.07 3.06
N MET A 185 9.14 15.24 3.06
CA MET A 185 9.97 14.96 4.24
C MET A 185 9.48 15.75 5.46
N ASP A 186 9.10 17.02 5.27
CA ASP A 186 8.55 17.88 6.33
C ASP A 186 7.19 17.35 6.86
N GLU A 187 6.33 16.86 5.97
CA GLU A 187 5.05 16.26 6.38
C GLU A 187 5.25 14.94 7.13
N LEU A 188 6.23 14.12 6.73
CA LEU A 188 6.61 12.90 7.44
C LEU A 188 7.18 13.24 8.83
N ALA A 189 8.15 14.15 8.90
CA ALA A 189 8.76 14.59 10.14
C ALA A 189 7.72 15.11 11.15
N LYS A 190 6.82 16.00 10.70
CA LYS A 190 5.74 16.54 11.56
C LYS A 190 4.78 15.47 12.08
N ARG A 191 4.53 14.39 11.32
CA ARG A 191 3.58 13.34 11.72
C ARG A 191 4.19 12.29 12.63
N THR A 192 5.48 12.02 12.48
CA THR A 192 6.17 10.92 13.17
C THR A 192 7.10 11.38 14.27
N GLY A 193 7.45 12.68 14.30
CA GLY A 193 8.48 13.23 15.19
C GLY A 193 9.91 12.81 14.79
N ILE A 194 10.09 12.10 13.67
CA ILE A 194 11.41 11.68 13.19
C ILE A 194 12.03 12.85 12.43
N THR A 195 13.27 13.20 12.81
CA THR A 195 14.03 14.29 12.19
C THR A 195 15.22 13.80 11.36
N ASP A 196 15.52 12.51 11.39
CA ASP A 196 16.63 11.93 10.62
C ASP A 196 16.34 12.04 9.11
N PRO A 197 17.14 12.82 8.34
CA PRO A 197 16.90 13.05 6.92
C PRO A 197 17.02 11.77 6.07
N ILE A 198 17.86 10.81 6.51
CA ILE A 198 18.11 9.58 5.76
C ILE A 198 16.90 8.65 5.87
N LEU A 199 16.33 8.52 7.07
CA LEU A 199 15.13 7.72 7.29
C LEU A 199 13.92 8.32 6.55
N LEU A 200 13.79 9.64 6.58
CA LEU A 200 12.71 10.35 5.87
C LEU A 200 12.84 10.19 4.35
N GLU A 201 14.05 10.25 3.80
CA GLU A 201 14.29 10.06 2.39
C GLU A 201 14.09 8.59 1.97
N LEU A 202 14.59 7.62 2.77
CA LEU A 202 14.40 6.18 2.56
C LEU A 202 12.91 5.81 2.56
N ALA A 203 12.11 6.46 3.39
CA ALA A 203 10.67 6.26 3.45
C ALA A 203 9.93 6.70 2.17
N ASP A 204 10.56 7.50 1.28
CA ASP A 204 10.01 7.96 -0.01
C ASP A 204 8.55 8.45 0.08
N GLY A 205 8.23 9.19 1.16
CA GLY A 205 6.88 9.70 1.41
C GLY A 205 5.87 8.69 1.96
N SER A 206 6.32 7.48 2.34
CA SER A 206 5.47 6.41 2.87
C SER A 206 5.57 6.32 4.39
N LEU A 207 4.47 6.58 5.10
CA LEU A 207 4.38 6.35 6.54
C LEU A 207 4.54 4.87 6.90
N LYS A 208 3.97 3.97 6.09
CA LYS A 208 4.09 2.52 6.31
C LYS A 208 5.56 2.11 6.28
N LEU A 209 6.28 2.52 5.23
CA LEU A 209 7.69 2.17 5.09
C LEU A 209 8.54 2.78 6.22
N LEU A 210 8.26 4.01 6.62
CA LEU A 210 8.98 4.65 7.73
C LEU A 210 8.80 3.90 9.05
N ASN A 211 7.59 3.45 9.36
CA ASN A 211 7.31 2.65 10.53
C ASN A 211 8.02 1.28 10.48
N GLN A 212 7.97 0.60 9.32
CA GLN A 212 8.68 -0.67 9.13
C GLN A 212 10.19 -0.53 9.31
N ILE A 213 10.80 0.54 8.77
CA ILE A 213 12.22 0.85 8.93
C ILE A 213 12.56 1.04 10.42
N LYS A 214 11.73 1.78 11.16
CA LYS A 214 11.93 2.05 12.57
C LYS A 214 11.79 0.79 13.44
N GLU A 215 10.80 -0.05 13.15
CA GLU A 215 10.58 -1.31 13.87
C GLU A 215 11.68 -2.34 13.59
N LYS A 216 12.34 -2.26 12.44
CA LYS A 216 13.32 -3.24 11.94
C LYS A 216 14.68 -2.60 11.63
N GLU A 217 15.17 -1.77 12.53
CA GLU A 217 16.48 -1.08 12.38
C GLU A 217 17.64 -2.04 12.09
N ASP A 218 17.61 -3.24 12.68
CA ASP A 218 18.66 -4.24 12.46
C ASP A 218 18.71 -4.72 11.00
N LEU A 219 17.56 -4.74 10.30
CA LEU A 219 17.51 -5.10 8.89
C LEU A 219 18.12 -4.00 8.03
N VAL A 220 17.91 -2.73 8.38
CA VAL A 220 18.55 -1.58 7.73
C VAL A 220 20.08 -1.63 7.94
N LYS A 221 20.55 -1.89 9.16
CA LYS A 221 21.97 -2.11 9.46
C LYS A 221 22.55 -3.29 8.66
N THR A 222 21.77 -4.35 8.50
CA THR A 222 22.17 -5.50 7.68
C THR A 222 22.35 -5.13 6.21
N ALA A 223 21.47 -4.32 5.64
CA ALA A 223 21.61 -3.82 4.26
C ALA A 223 22.85 -2.91 4.09
N LEU A 224 23.14 -2.07 5.08
CA LEU A 224 24.39 -1.27 5.09
C LEU A 224 25.62 -2.16 5.17
N ASN A 225 25.62 -3.18 6.02
CA ASN A 225 26.72 -4.13 6.17
C ASN A 225 26.91 -4.98 4.89
N PHE A 226 25.83 -5.29 4.15
CA PHE A 226 25.90 -5.97 2.87
C PHE A 226 26.74 -5.17 1.85
N LEU A 227 26.55 -3.86 1.79
CA LEU A 227 27.25 -2.98 0.85
C LEU A 227 28.71 -2.72 1.23
N SER A 228 29.09 -2.95 2.48
CA SER A 228 30.43 -2.65 3.02
C SER A 228 31.20 -3.89 3.44
N GLY A 229 30.55 -5.05 3.44
CA GLY A 229 31.12 -6.30 3.92
C GLY A 229 32.08 -6.94 2.93
N ASP A 230 32.94 -7.80 3.47
CA ASP A 230 33.70 -8.75 2.68
C ASP A 230 32.81 -9.90 2.18
N ILE A 231 33.35 -10.76 1.35
CA ILE A 231 32.64 -11.89 0.74
C ILE A 231 32.01 -12.82 1.78
N LEU A 232 32.66 -13.00 2.93
CA LEU A 232 32.19 -13.85 4.02
C LEU A 232 30.96 -13.23 4.73
N THR A 233 31.03 -11.93 4.99
CA THR A 233 29.94 -11.15 5.55
C THR A 233 28.71 -11.18 4.64
N VAL A 234 28.91 -10.98 3.34
CA VAL A 234 27.85 -11.02 2.32
C VAL A 234 27.22 -12.41 2.24
N TYR A 235 28.03 -13.47 2.24
CA TYR A 235 27.54 -14.84 2.24
C TYR A 235 26.66 -15.13 3.46
N ASN A 236 27.10 -14.73 4.66
CA ASN A 236 26.34 -14.92 5.89
C ASN A 236 25.03 -14.14 5.89
N ILE A 237 25.02 -12.92 5.37
CA ILE A 237 23.81 -12.10 5.23
C ILE A 237 22.86 -12.76 4.23
N ALA A 238 23.35 -13.15 3.06
CA ALA A 238 22.57 -13.78 2.01
C ALA A 238 21.83 -15.05 2.52
N ASN A 239 22.53 -15.94 3.23
CA ASN A 239 21.90 -17.14 3.81
C ASN A 239 20.85 -16.82 4.89
N LYS A 240 20.99 -15.72 5.63
CA LYS A 240 19.98 -15.30 6.60
C LYS A 240 18.72 -14.78 5.93
N LEU A 241 18.85 -14.15 4.76
CA LEU A 241 17.72 -13.55 4.05
C LEU A 241 16.68 -14.59 3.63
N ASP A 242 17.09 -15.79 3.21
CA ASP A 242 16.15 -16.85 2.80
C ASP A 242 15.25 -17.35 3.95
N ASN A 243 15.67 -17.15 5.20
CA ASN A 243 14.91 -17.53 6.40
C ASN A 243 14.00 -16.40 6.92
N LEU A 244 14.03 -15.22 6.30
CA LEU A 244 13.16 -14.10 6.67
C LEU A 244 11.76 -14.24 6.04
N SER A 245 10.79 -13.55 6.64
CA SER A 245 9.47 -13.40 6.00
C SER A 245 9.59 -12.65 4.67
N GLU A 246 8.68 -12.91 3.73
CA GLU A 246 8.63 -12.18 2.43
C GLU A 246 8.57 -10.65 2.63
N GLU A 247 7.89 -10.20 3.70
CA GLU A 247 7.81 -8.78 4.04
C GLU A 247 9.17 -8.21 4.44
N ASP A 248 9.96 -8.95 5.21
CA ASP A 248 11.31 -8.56 5.61
C ASP A 248 12.29 -8.60 4.46
N GLN A 249 12.19 -9.63 3.61
CA GLN A 249 12.97 -9.72 2.39
C GLN A 249 12.68 -8.51 1.48
N MET A 250 11.41 -8.15 1.31
CA MET A 250 11.00 -6.98 0.53
C MET A 250 11.54 -5.68 1.13
N LEU A 251 11.50 -5.53 2.47
CA LEU A 251 12.05 -4.36 3.15
C LEU A 251 13.57 -4.24 2.91
N PHE A 252 14.31 -5.35 3.09
CA PHE A 252 15.74 -5.40 2.83
C PHE A 252 16.07 -4.98 1.40
N LEU A 253 15.35 -5.51 0.39
CA LEU A 253 15.53 -5.17 -1.02
C LEU A 253 15.24 -3.69 -1.30
N LYS A 254 14.19 -3.13 -0.71
CA LYS A 254 13.87 -1.69 -0.83
C LYS A 254 14.98 -0.81 -0.27
N VAL A 255 15.50 -1.14 0.91
CA VAL A 255 16.61 -0.41 1.54
C VAL A 255 17.87 -0.50 0.68
N LEU A 256 18.22 -1.70 0.23
CA LEU A 256 19.38 -1.92 -0.61
C LEU A 256 19.28 -1.17 -1.94
N THR A 257 18.13 -1.23 -2.60
CA THR A 257 17.87 -0.50 -3.85
C THR A 257 18.02 1.01 -3.66
N PHE A 258 17.49 1.55 -2.58
CA PHE A 258 17.63 2.98 -2.26
C PHE A 258 19.10 3.38 -2.08
N LEU A 259 19.87 2.61 -1.31
CA LEU A 259 21.28 2.89 -1.06
C LEU A 259 22.13 2.82 -2.36
N ILE A 260 21.87 1.83 -3.19
CA ILE A 260 22.55 1.69 -4.50
C ILE A 260 22.12 2.80 -5.45
N HIS A 261 20.85 3.18 -5.48
CA HIS A 261 20.36 4.28 -6.31
C HIS A 261 20.99 5.62 -5.91
N LYS A 262 21.14 5.89 -4.62
CA LYS A 262 21.88 7.08 -4.15
C LYS A 262 23.33 7.08 -4.64
N LYS A 263 23.98 5.93 -4.63
CA LYS A 263 25.35 5.79 -5.12
C LYS A 263 25.43 5.98 -6.64
N TYR A 264 24.50 5.40 -7.39
CA TYR A 264 24.35 5.61 -8.82
C TYR A 264 24.21 7.10 -9.19
N LEU A 265 23.38 7.86 -8.46
CA LEU A 265 23.21 9.30 -8.72
C LEU A 265 24.49 10.11 -8.51
N LYS A 266 25.39 9.67 -7.61
CA LYS A 266 26.68 10.31 -7.35
C LYS A 266 27.76 9.94 -8.37
N GLU A 267 27.84 8.66 -8.71
CA GLU A 267 28.97 8.09 -9.45
C GLU A 267 28.65 7.78 -10.92
N LYS A 268 27.35 7.67 -11.28
CA LYS A 268 26.81 7.42 -12.63
C LYS A 268 27.44 6.22 -13.37
N GLY A 269 27.86 5.18 -12.64
CA GLY A 269 28.47 3.98 -13.21
C GLY A 269 27.42 3.01 -13.79
N ASP A 270 27.68 2.44 -14.98
CA ASP A 270 26.77 1.50 -15.65
C ASP A 270 26.51 0.23 -14.83
N SER A 271 27.49 -0.21 -14.01
CA SER A 271 27.33 -1.35 -13.10
C SER A 271 26.18 -1.18 -12.13
N TYR A 272 25.99 0.03 -11.58
CA TYR A 272 24.86 0.31 -10.66
C TYR A 272 23.51 0.21 -11.34
N LYS A 273 23.41 0.62 -12.61
CA LYS A 273 22.17 0.50 -13.39
C LYS A 273 21.76 -0.95 -13.54
N LEU A 274 22.71 -1.81 -13.93
CA LEU A 274 22.45 -3.26 -14.08
C LEU A 274 21.98 -3.88 -12.76
N ILE A 275 22.62 -3.52 -11.65
CA ILE A 275 22.24 -4.00 -10.33
C ILE A 275 20.85 -3.52 -9.93
N LEU A 276 20.50 -2.25 -10.18
CA LEU A 276 19.18 -1.71 -9.90
C LEU A 276 18.10 -2.43 -10.72
N ASP A 277 18.31 -2.68 -12.00
CA ASP A 277 17.38 -3.42 -12.86
C ASP A 277 17.13 -4.83 -12.32
N ARG A 278 18.17 -5.50 -11.81
CA ARG A 278 18.05 -6.82 -11.19
C ARG A 278 17.30 -6.78 -9.86
N LEU A 279 17.60 -5.80 -9.01
CA LEU A 279 16.86 -5.63 -7.74
C LEU A 279 15.37 -5.36 -7.97
N TYR A 280 15.03 -4.53 -8.96
CA TYR A 280 13.62 -4.29 -9.33
C TYR A 280 12.96 -5.58 -9.83
N SER A 281 13.62 -6.33 -10.71
CA SER A 281 13.12 -7.62 -11.18
C SER A 281 12.94 -8.61 -10.03
N THR A 282 13.88 -8.67 -9.08
CA THR A 282 13.80 -9.53 -7.90
C THR A 282 12.58 -9.21 -7.05
N MET A 283 12.32 -7.93 -6.78
CA MET A 283 11.15 -7.51 -6.02
C MET A 283 9.83 -7.90 -6.71
N GLU A 284 9.79 -7.94 -8.04
CA GLU A 284 8.61 -8.36 -8.80
C GLU A 284 8.35 -9.87 -8.70
N TYR A 285 9.40 -10.68 -8.57
CA TYR A 285 9.33 -12.15 -8.52
C TYR A 285 9.48 -12.72 -7.11
N LEU A 286 9.60 -11.89 -6.08
CA LEU A 286 9.66 -12.34 -4.70
C LEU A 286 8.39 -13.15 -4.35
N GLY A 287 8.56 -14.26 -3.62
CA GLY A 287 7.47 -15.18 -3.29
C GLY A 287 7.16 -16.25 -4.35
N ARG A 288 7.88 -16.26 -5.49
CA ARG A 288 7.70 -17.25 -6.57
C ARG A 288 8.79 -18.35 -6.57
N GLY A 289 9.35 -18.66 -5.39
CA GLY A 289 10.38 -19.71 -5.27
C GLY A 289 11.78 -19.26 -5.68
N LEU A 290 12.06 -17.97 -5.63
CA LEU A 290 13.36 -17.40 -5.94
C LEU A 290 14.32 -17.64 -4.78
N ASN A 291 15.53 -18.16 -5.05
CA ASN A 291 16.59 -18.23 -4.05
C ASN A 291 17.26 -16.85 -3.91
N LEU A 292 16.86 -16.12 -2.87
CA LEU A 292 17.31 -14.76 -2.65
C LEU A 292 18.79 -14.71 -2.27
N ALA A 293 19.29 -15.72 -1.54
CA ALA A 293 20.69 -15.81 -1.15
C ALA A 293 21.61 -15.87 -2.37
N LEU A 294 21.29 -16.75 -3.33
CA LEU A 294 22.07 -16.91 -4.56
C LEU A 294 22.09 -15.61 -5.36
N LEU A 295 20.95 -14.95 -5.47
CA LEU A 295 20.83 -13.69 -6.21
C LEU A 295 21.62 -12.57 -5.55
N MET A 296 21.55 -12.43 -4.22
CA MET A 296 22.31 -11.43 -3.48
C MET A 296 23.82 -11.65 -3.63
N PHE A 297 24.24 -12.89 -3.56
CA PHE A 297 25.65 -13.24 -3.78
C PHE A 297 26.11 -12.89 -5.21
N TYR A 298 25.28 -13.16 -6.20
CA TYR A 298 25.53 -12.82 -7.59
C TYR A 298 25.61 -11.28 -7.79
N ILE A 299 24.69 -10.51 -7.20
CA ILE A 299 24.71 -9.04 -7.23
C ILE A 299 26.03 -8.51 -6.63
N TYR A 300 26.49 -9.12 -5.53
CA TYR A 300 27.75 -8.75 -4.91
C TYR A 300 28.96 -9.02 -5.83
N LEU A 301 29.00 -10.18 -6.48
CA LEU A 301 30.08 -10.54 -7.39
C LEU A 301 30.14 -9.66 -8.65
N GLU A 302 28.99 -9.32 -9.23
CA GLU A 302 28.92 -8.40 -10.39
C GLU A 302 29.25 -6.96 -10.03
N GLY A 303 28.83 -6.52 -8.86
CA GLY A 303 29.12 -5.18 -8.36
C GLY A 303 30.61 -4.97 -8.05
N GLY A 304 31.32 -6.05 -7.75
CA GLY A 304 32.75 -6.05 -7.41
C GLY A 304 33.11 -5.04 -6.32
N ASN A 305 34.37 -4.58 -6.33
CA ASN A 305 34.85 -3.53 -5.41
C ASN A 305 34.13 -2.17 -5.57
N ASN A 306 33.31 -2.01 -6.62
CA ASN A 306 32.59 -0.77 -6.89
C ASN A 306 31.33 -0.59 -6.01
N ILE A 307 30.76 -1.67 -5.45
CA ILE A 307 29.61 -1.57 -4.52
C ILE A 307 30.10 -1.28 -3.10
N ALA A 308 31.33 -1.68 -2.75
CA ALA A 308 31.85 -1.43 -1.42
C ALA A 308 31.87 0.08 -1.11
N LEU A 309 31.12 0.46 -0.10
CA LEU A 309 31.22 1.81 0.46
C LEU A 309 32.64 1.98 1.00
N HIS A 310 33.36 3.01 0.56
CA HIS A 310 34.63 3.37 1.18
C HIS A 310 34.42 3.49 2.70
N LYS A 311 35.31 2.86 3.50
CA LYS A 311 35.21 2.85 4.99
C LYS A 311 34.97 4.23 5.59
N GLY A 312 35.41 5.31 4.96
CA GLY A 312 35.19 6.69 5.42
C GLY A 312 33.79 7.23 5.23
N SER A 313 33.00 6.73 4.26
CA SER A 313 31.58 7.13 4.10
C SER A 313 30.67 6.38 5.08
N LEU A 314 31.06 5.18 5.50
CA LEU A 314 30.35 4.40 6.54
C LEU A 314 30.54 4.99 7.94
N GLN A 315 31.69 5.60 8.21
CA GLN A 315 31.93 6.23 9.49
C GLN A 315 30.98 7.42 9.70
N ARG A 316 30.73 8.22 8.68
CA ARG A 316 29.67 9.27 8.70
C ARG A 316 28.27 8.68 8.85
N TYR A 317 27.95 7.59 8.12
CA TYR A 317 26.66 6.91 8.27
C TYR A 317 26.48 6.25 9.65
N LYS A 318 27.58 5.74 10.28
CA LYS A 318 27.53 5.17 11.65
C LYS A 318 27.46 6.25 12.71
N GLU A 319 28.16 7.35 12.56
CA GLU A 319 28.14 8.48 13.49
C GLU A 319 26.76 9.15 13.52
N ASP A 320 26.05 9.20 12.37
CA ASP A 320 24.68 9.69 12.28
C ASP A 320 23.62 8.72 12.88
N TYR A 321 23.98 7.44 13.11
CA TYR A 321 23.07 6.41 13.65
C TYR A 321 23.36 5.98 15.10
N THR A 322 24.46 6.42 15.71
CA THR A 322 24.87 6.02 17.07
C THR A 322 25.00 7.20 18.05
N GLY A 323 24.58 8.39 17.65
CA GLY A 323 24.52 9.60 18.45
C GLY A 323 23.20 9.81 19.18
#